data_d466d238cf50468602ad9b9b24686617
#
_entry.id   d466d238cf50468602ad9b9b24686617
#
_cell.length_a   1.000
_cell.length_b   1.000
_cell.length_c   1.000
_cell.angle_alpha   90.00
_cell.angle_beta   90.00
_cell.angle_gamma   90.00
#
_symmetry.space_group_name_H-M   'P 1'
#
loop_
_entity.id
_entity.type
_entity.pdbx_description
1 polymer ?
#
loop_
_entity_poly.entity_id
_entity_poly.type
_entity_poly.pdbx_seq_one_letter_code
_entity_poly.pdbx_strand_id
1 'polypeptide(L)'
;MSKEVSEEGQGRKDYVDPPPAPLIDMAELKSWSFYRALIAEFIATLLFLYVTVATVIGHKKQQDACDGVGLLGIAWAFGGMIFIIVYCTAGISGGHINPAVTFGLFLARKVSLIRAVAYMVSQCLGAICGVGLVKAFMKHPYNSLGGGANTVASGYNNGTALGAEIIGTFVLVYTVFSATDPKRSARDSHVPVLAPLPIGFAVFMVHLATIPITGTGINPARSFGAAVIYNNDKAWDDHWIFWVGPFVGALAAAIYHQYILRAAAIKALGSFRSNPTN
;
A
#
# COMPACT_ATOMS: atom_id res chain seq x y z
N MET A 1 -21.56 -50.01 28.61
CA MET A 1 -20.31 -49.35 29.07
C MET A 1 -19.81 -48.44 27.96
N SER A 2 -20.25 -47.22 27.95
CA SER A 2 -19.79 -46.15 27.05
C SER A 2 -18.57 -45.47 27.66
N LYS A 3 -17.45 -45.53 26.93
CA LYS A 3 -16.25 -44.77 27.31
C LYS A 3 -16.48 -43.31 26.94
N GLU A 4 -16.61 -42.46 27.95
CA GLU A 4 -16.45 -41.01 27.82
C GLU A 4 -14.97 -40.73 27.45
N VAL A 5 -14.78 -40.23 26.25
CA VAL A 5 -13.50 -39.64 25.84
C VAL A 5 -13.46 -38.25 26.44
N SER A 6 -12.66 -38.06 27.47
CA SER A 6 -12.34 -36.76 28.02
C SER A 6 -11.56 -35.96 26.97
N GLU A 7 -12.20 -34.97 26.35
CA GLU A 7 -11.51 -33.91 25.62
C GLU A 7 -10.71 -33.07 26.63
N GLU A 8 -9.43 -33.40 26.77
CA GLU A 8 -8.46 -32.52 27.44
C GLU A 8 -8.40 -31.21 26.67
N GLY A 9 -8.90 -30.16 27.31
CA GLY A 9 -8.87 -28.81 26.78
C GLY A 9 -7.42 -28.38 26.48
N GLN A 10 -7.08 -28.32 25.19
CA GLN A 10 -5.88 -27.61 24.74
C GLN A 10 -5.96 -26.17 25.22
N GLY A 11 -5.20 -25.86 26.26
CA GLY A 11 -5.11 -24.52 26.85
C GLY A 11 -4.83 -23.49 25.77
N ARG A 12 -5.79 -22.62 25.52
CA ARG A 12 -5.70 -21.48 24.62
C ARG A 12 -4.53 -20.63 25.11
N LYS A 13 -3.35 -20.76 24.47
CA LYS A 13 -2.23 -19.85 24.76
C LYS A 13 -2.72 -18.44 24.51
N ASP A 14 -2.77 -17.62 25.56
CA ASP A 14 -3.17 -16.23 25.45
C ASP A 14 -2.22 -15.56 24.45
N TYR A 15 -2.81 -14.99 23.39
CA TYR A 15 -2.06 -14.28 22.38
C TYR A 15 -1.45 -12.99 22.97
N VAL A 16 -0.13 -12.86 22.86
CA VAL A 16 0.60 -11.65 23.25
C VAL A 16 1.03 -10.92 21.97
N ASP A 17 0.72 -9.63 21.88
CA ASP A 17 1.15 -8.80 20.74
C ASP A 17 2.68 -8.71 20.69
N PRO A 18 3.28 -8.74 19.49
CA PRO A 18 4.69 -8.42 19.33
C PRO A 18 5.00 -7.02 19.89
N PRO A 19 6.17 -6.81 20.52
CA PRO A 19 6.55 -5.50 21.01
C PRO A 19 6.57 -4.48 19.86
N PRO A 20 6.17 -3.22 20.11
CA PRO A 20 6.23 -2.17 19.10
C PRO A 20 7.68 -1.89 18.70
N ALA A 21 7.91 -1.62 17.42
CA ALA A 21 9.23 -1.22 16.93
C ALA A 21 9.73 0.05 17.68
N PRO A 22 11.02 0.19 17.98
CA PRO A 22 11.57 1.42 18.54
C PRO A 22 11.30 2.58 17.59
N LEU A 23 11.10 3.79 18.14
CA LEU A 23 10.85 4.98 17.31
C LEU A 23 12.06 5.26 16.41
N ILE A 24 13.26 5.21 16.98
CA ILE A 24 14.53 5.36 16.28
C ILE A 24 15.39 4.15 16.62
N ASP A 25 15.88 3.47 15.58
CA ASP A 25 16.77 2.32 15.70
C ASP A 25 18.02 2.50 14.84
N MET A 26 19.07 3.09 15.43
CA MET A 26 20.35 3.28 14.74
C MET A 26 21.09 1.96 14.46
N ALA A 27 20.76 0.89 15.17
CA ALA A 27 21.40 -0.40 14.97
C ALA A 27 21.02 -1.03 13.62
N GLU A 28 19.86 -0.68 13.07
CA GLU A 28 19.43 -1.14 11.74
C GLU A 28 20.44 -0.79 10.65
N LEU A 29 21.08 0.40 10.73
CA LEU A 29 22.08 0.88 9.75
C LEU A 29 23.33 -0.02 9.65
N LYS A 30 23.58 -0.87 10.63
CA LYS A 30 24.69 -1.85 10.64
C LYS A 30 24.28 -3.23 10.14
N SER A 31 22.99 -3.42 9.85
CA SER A 31 22.43 -4.74 9.50
C SER A 31 22.30 -4.92 7.99
N TRP A 32 22.83 -6.01 7.46
CA TRP A 32 22.61 -6.40 6.06
C TRP A 32 21.13 -6.59 5.73
N SER A 33 20.32 -7.06 6.67
CA SER A 33 18.88 -7.22 6.49
C SER A 33 18.17 -5.90 6.18
N PHE A 34 18.65 -4.79 6.73
CA PHE A 34 18.15 -3.45 6.42
C PHE A 34 18.41 -3.07 4.95
N TYR A 35 19.64 -3.18 4.49
CA TYR A 35 20.00 -2.85 3.11
C TYR A 35 19.33 -3.79 2.09
N ARG A 36 19.25 -5.08 2.41
CA ARG A 36 18.51 -6.04 1.59
C ARG A 36 17.04 -5.65 1.45
N ALA A 37 16.42 -5.15 2.50
CA ALA A 37 15.06 -4.66 2.47
C ALA A 37 14.91 -3.39 1.61
N LEU A 38 15.86 -2.45 1.67
CA LEU A 38 15.87 -1.26 0.80
C LEU A 38 15.98 -1.65 -0.68
N ILE A 39 16.86 -2.59 -1.00
CA ILE A 39 17.00 -3.10 -2.38
C ILE A 39 15.69 -3.76 -2.83
N ALA A 40 15.03 -4.54 -1.95
CA ALA A 40 13.75 -5.16 -2.26
C ALA A 40 12.66 -4.13 -2.56
N GLU A 41 12.55 -3.07 -1.74
CA GLU A 41 11.58 -1.97 -1.96
C GLU A 41 11.87 -1.20 -3.27
N PHE A 42 13.15 -0.93 -3.56
CA PHE A 42 13.55 -0.29 -4.81
C PHE A 42 13.16 -1.12 -6.03
N ILE A 43 13.56 -2.39 -6.08
CA ILE A 43 13.28 -3.29 -7.22
C ILE A 43 11.77 -3.53 -7.34
N ALA A 44 11.08 -3.74 -6.22
CA ALA A 44 9.64 -3.93 -6.19
C ALA A 44 8.90 -2.74 -6.81
N THR A 45 9.25 -1.52 -6.39
CA THR A 45 8.61 -0.32 -6.91
C THR A 45 8.99 -0.03 -8.36
N LEU A 46 10.24 -0.33 -8.75
CA LEU A 46 10.68 -0.24 -10.14
C LEU A 46 9.83 -1.15 -11.05
N LEU A 47 9.71 -2.43 -10.71
CA LEU A 47 8.92 -3.39 -11.50
C LEU A 47 7.44 -3.03 -11.51
N PHE A 48 6.90 -2.59 -10.37
CA PHE A 48 5.52 -2.13 -10.27
C PHE A 48 5.26 -1.00 -11.27
N LEU A 49 6.06 0.06 -11.25
CA LEU A 49 5.87 1.21 -12.13
C LEU A 49 6.16 0.89 -13.59
N TYR A 50 7.16 0.05 -13.85
CA TYR A 50 7.44 -0.38 -15.22
C TYR A 50 6.22 -1.04 -15.87
N VAL A 51 5.67 -2.07 -15.24
CA VAL A 51 4.54 -2.83 -15.82
C VAL A 51 3.27 -1.98 -15.87
N THR A 52 2.94 -1.30 -14.80
CA THR A 52 1.67 -0.57 -14.72
C THR A 52 1.63 0.65 -15.63
N VAL A 53 2.69 1.45 -15.66
CA VAL A 53 2.76 2.62 -16.56
C VAL A 53 2.86 2.18 -18.02
N ALA A 54 3.61 1.11 -18.33
CA ALA A 54 3.62 0.55 -19.68
C ALA A 54 2.24 0.10 -20.13
N THR A 55 1.45 -0.50 -19.23
CA THR A 55 0.05 -0.88 -19.52
C THR A 55 -0.82 0.34 -19.82
N VAL A 56 -0.68 1.42 -19.03
CA VAL A 56 -1.43 2.68 -19.26
C VAL A 56 -1.09 3.28 -20.63
N ILE A 57 0.21 3.39 -20.96
CA ILE A 57 0.66 3.93 -22.24
C ILE A 57 0.24 3.02 -23.40
N GLY A 58 0.38 1.70 -23.22
CA GLY A 58 -0.03 0.72 -24.21
C GLY A 58 -1.53 0.78 -24.53
N HIS A 59 -2.38 0.96 -23.50
CA HIS A 59 -3.82 1.16 -23.71
C HIS A 59 -4.12 2.47 -24.44
N LYS A 60 -3.56 3.58 -24.00
CA LYS A 60 -3.78 4.91 -24.62
C LYS A 60 -3.23 5.02 -26.05
N LYS A 61 -2.35 4.12 -26.47
CA LYS A 61 -1.81 4.06 -27.83
C LYS A 61 -2.81 3.50 -28.84
N GLN A 62 -3.81 2.74 -28.38
CA GLN A 62 -4.80 2.13 -29.26
C GLN A 62 -5.69 3.20 -29.88
N GLN A 63 -6.10 2.99 -31.16
CA GLN A 63 -6.93 3.94 -31.89
C GLN A 63 -8.42 3.77 -31.57
N ASP A 64 -8.84 2.52 -31.33
CA ASP A 64 -10.19 2.19 -30.91
C ASP A 64 -10.26 1.87 -29.40
N ALA A 65 -11.33 2.34 -28.77
CA ALA A 65 -11.55 2.10 -27.33
C ALA A 65 -11.67 0.61 -26.98
N CYS A 66 -12.05 -0.23 -27.95
CA CYS A 66 -12.20 -1.67 -27.79
C CYS A 66 -10.90 -2.46 -28.01
N ASP A 67 -9.88 -1.86 -28.59
CA ASP A 67 -8.63 -2.56 -28.94
C ASP A 67 -7.64 -2.67 -27.80
N GLY A 68 -7.84 -1.91 -26.73
CA GLY A 68 -6.95 -1.88 -25.57
C GLY A 68 -7.49 -2.69 -24.40
N VAL A 69 -6.66 -2.77 -23.34
CA VAL A 69 -7.03 -3.48 -22.10
C VAL A 69 -8.17 -2.80 -21.32
N GLY A 70 -8.53 -1.59 -21.68
CA GLY A 70 -9.56 -0.81 -21.01
C GLY A 70 -9.17 -0.41 -19.59
N LEU A 71 -10.08 0.31 -18.92
CA LEU A 71 -9.94 0.68 -17.53
C LEU A 71 -9.85 -0.56 -16.63
N LEU A 72 -10.60 -1.60 -16.93
CA LEU A 72 -10.57 -2.88 -16.21
C LEU A 72 -9.18 -3.51 -16.24
N GLY A 73 -8.56 -3.59 -17.42
CA GLY A 73 -7.23 -4.18 -17.57
C GLY A 73 -6.13 -3.34 -16.94
N ILE A 74 -6.25 -1.99 -16.96
CA ILE A 74 -5.35 -1.10 -16.23
C ILE A 74 -5.48 -1.35 -14.73
N ALA A 75 -6.69 -1.34 -14.18
CA ALA A 75 -6.92 -1.58 -12.77
C ALA A 75 -6.38 -2.95 -12.33
N TRP A 76 -6.58 -3.99 -13.16
CA TRP A 76 -6.04 -5.31 -12.92
C TRP A 76 -4.50 -5.34 -12.95
N ALA A 77 -3.86 -4.63 -13.88
CA ALA A 77 -2.40 -4.53 -13.93
C ALA A 77 -1.82 -3.93 -12.63
N PHE A 78 -2.44 -2.88 -12.09
CA PHE A 78 -2.03 -2.30 -10.81
C PHE A 78 -2.24 -3.26 -9.64
N GLY A 79 -3.43 -3.82 -9.50
CA GLY A 79 -3.75 -4.75 -8.42
C GLY A 79 -2.97 -6.06 -8.50
N GLY A 80 -2.88 -6.63 -9.70
CA GLY A 80 -2.14 -7.87 -9.96
C GLY A 80 -0.64 -7.73 -9.69
N MET A 81 -0.03 -6.60 -10.09
CA MET A 81 1.37 -6.35 -9.79
C MET A 81 1.62 -6.18 -8.29
N ILE A 82 0.77 -5.47 -7.57
CA ILE A 82 0.89 -5.39 -6.10
C ILE A 82 0.77 -6.79 -5.48
N PHE A 83 -0.20 -7.60 -5.91
CA PHE A 83 -0.31 -8.99 -5.43
C PHE A 83 1.00 -9.77 -5.63
N ILE A 84 1.55 -9.78 -6.85
CA ILE A 84 2.78 -10.51 -7.20
C ILE A 84 3.95 -10.02 -6.38
N ILE A 85 4.16 -8.70 -6.32
CA ILE A 85 5.37 -8.12 -5.72
C ILE A 85 5.33 -8.21 -4.19
N VAL A 86 4.16 -8.02 -3.56
CA VAL A 86 4.00 -8.26 -2.12
C VAL A 86 4.30 -9.73 -1.80
N TYR A 87 3.79 -10.68 -2.60
CA TYR A 87 4.11 -12.09 -2.44
C TYR A 87 5.61 -12.35 -2.49
N CYS A 88 6.33 -11.71 -3.41
CA CYS A 88 7.78 -11.89 -3.58
C CYS A 88 8.61 -11.24 -2.47
N THR A 89 8.14 -10.13 -1.88
CA THR A 89 8.98 -9.28 -1.01
C THR A 89 8.54 -9.21 0.45
N ALA A 90 7.35 -9.71 0.79
CA ALA A 90 6.82 -9.66 2.16
C ALA A 90 7.77 -10.28 3.20
N GLY A 91 8.43 -11.39 2.88
CA GLY A 91 9.41 -12.05 3.76
C GLY A 91 10.78 -11.33 3.85
N ILE A 92 10.99 -10.26 3.09
CA ILE A 92 12.27 -9.53 3.03
C ILE A 92 12.12 -8.11 3.59
N SER A 93 11.21 -7.31 3.01
CA SER A 93 10.99 -5.92 3.38
C SER A 93 9.63 -5.68 4.05
N GLY A 94 8.72 -6.64 3.99
CA GLY A 94 7.32 -6.47 4.29
C GLY A 94 6.47 -6.09 3.07
N GLY A 95 7.09 -5.81 1.91
CA GLY A 95 6.42 -5.50 0.65
C GLY A 95 5.57 -4.23 0.72
N HIS A 96 6.14 -3.12 1.19
CA HIS A 96 5.40 -1.86 1.34
C HIS A 96 5.12 -1.19 0.00
N ILE A 97 6.16 -1.03 -0.84
CA ILE A 97 6.10 -0.53 -2.23
C ILE A 97 5.45 0.87 -2.37
N ASN A 98 5.12 1.50 -1.26
CA ASN A 98 4.28 2.68 -1.18
C ASN A 98 4.61 3.51 0.07
N PRO A 99 4.98 4.80 -0.06
CA PRO A 99 5.23 5.68 1.08
C PRO A 99 4.04 5.81 2.04
N ALA A 100 2.80 5.79 1.57
CA ALA A 100 1.63 5.89 2.43
C ALA A 100 1.42 4.61 3.26
N VAL A 101 1.65 3.43 2.69
CA VAL A 101 1.67 2.16 3.42
C VAL A 101 2.77 2.18 4.48
N THR A 102 3.98 2.58 4.08
CA THR A 102 5.13 2.71 4.99
C THR A 102 4.83 3.66 6.15
N PHE A 103 4.22 4.81 5.85
CA PHE A 103 3.80 5.79 6.86
C PHE A 103 2.76 5.22 7.83
N GLY A 104 1.74 4.55 7.32
CA GLY A 104 0.72 3.90 8.15
C GLY A 104 1.34 2.86 9.11
N LEU A 105 2.24 2.02 8.60
CA LEU A 105 2.95 1.01 9.40
C LEU A 105 3.91 1.64 10.43
N PHE A 106 4.54 2.77 10.10
CA PHE A 106 5.33 3.56 11.04
C PHE A 106 4.45 4.12 12.19
N LEU A 107 3.30 4.70 11.88
CA LEU A 107 2.35 5.20 12.90
C LEU A 107 1.88 4.09 13.84
N ALA A 108 1.70 2.88 13.30
CA ALA A 108 1.35 1.70 14.09
C ALA A 108 2.56 1.05 14.79
N ARG A 109 3.74 1.69 14.76
CA ARG A 109 4.97 1.20 15.39
C ARG A 109 5.36 -0.21 14.92
N LYS A 110 5.15 -0.49 13.62
CA LYS A 110 5.59 -1.74 12.98
C LYS A 110 7.01 -1.62 12.40
N VAL A 111 7.44 -0.41 12.10
CA VAL A 111 8.79 -0.08 11.62
C VAL A 111 9.33 1.15 12.32
N SER A 112 10.65 1.32 12.38
CA SER A 112 11.33 2.50 12.91
C SER A 112 11.20 3.69 11.94
N LEU A 113 11.42 4.91 12.43
CA LEU A 113 11.48 6.12 11.60
C LEU A 113 12.58 6.02 10.55
N ILE A 114 13.76 5.49 10.93
CA ILE A 114 14.90 5.33 10.03
C ILE A 114 14.52 4.42 8.86
N ARG A 115 13.90 3.27 9.16
CA ARG A 115 13.43 2.34 8.14
C ARG A 115 12.35 2.96 7.27
N ALA A 116 11.39 3.66 7.87
CA ALA A 116 10.29 4.29 7.14
C ALA A 116 10.81 5.32 6.12
N VAL A 117 11.71 6.22 6.53
CA VAL A 117 12.30 7.22 5.63
C VAL A 117 13.12 6.55 4.53
N ALA A 118 13.99 5.59 4.88
CA ALA A 118 14.82 4.89 3.92
C ALA A 118 13.97 4.10 2.89
N TYR A 119 12.87 3.48 3.31
CA TYR A 119 11.92 2.81 2.41
C TYR A 119 11.28 3.80 1.46
N MET A 120 10.75 4.94 1.96
CA MET A 120 10.14 5.96 1.11
C MET A 120 11.10 6.48 0.04
N VAL A 121 12.37 6.71 0.40
CA VAL A 121 13.40 7.11 -0.57
C VAL A 121 13.63 6.01 -1.61
N SER A 122 13.82 4.76 -1.18
CA SER A 122 14.02 3.62 -2.09
C SER A 122 12.85 3.43 -3.03
N GLN A 123 11.61 3.58 -2.55
CA GLN A 123 10.39 3.49 -3.33
C GLN A 123 10.31 4.62 -4.39
N CYS A 124 10.61 5.86 -4.00
CA CYS A 124 10.63 6.98 -4.95
C CYS A 124 11.68 6.79 -6.04
N LEU A 125 12.90 6.36 -5.69
CA LEU A 125 13.95 6.07 -6.66
C LEU A 125 13.57 4.91 -7.58
N GLY A 126 13.01 3.83 -7.04
CA GLY A 126 12.50 2.70 -7.81
C GLY A 126 11.41 3.13 -8.80
N ALA A 127 10.48 3.99 -8.37
CA ALA A 127 9.43 4.53 -9.22
C ALA A 127 9.99 5.35 -10.39
N ILE A 128 10.94 6.26 -10.12
CA ILE A 128 11.61 7.06 -11.16
C ILE A 128 12.28 6.13 -12.18
N CYS A 129 13.05 5.14 -11.72
CA CYS A 129 13.72 4.18 -12.61
C CYS A 129 12.72 3.37 -13.44
N GLY A 130 11.65 2.86 -12.81
CA GLY A 130 10.63 2.06 -13.49
C GLY A 130 9.92 2.84 -14.60
N VAL A 131 9.49 4.07 -14.32
CA VAL A 131 8.88 4.95 -15.34
C VAL A 131 9.92 5.39 -16.38
N GLY A 132 11.17 5.60 -15.96
CA GLY A 132 12.28 5.88 -16.88
C GLY A 132 12.48 4.78 -17.92
N LEU A 133 12.38 3.51 -17.53
CA LEU A 133 12.42 2.37 -18.46
C LEU A 133 11.24 2.39 -19.44
N VAL A 134 10.03 2.72 -18.97
CA VAL A 134 8.86 2.86 -19.88
C VAL A 134 9.12 3.94 -20.92
N LYS A 135 9.61 5.11 -20.51
CA LYS A 135 9.97 6.20 -21.44
C LYS A 135 11.04 5.79 -22.44
N ALA A 136 12.05 5.04 -21.98
CA ALA A 136 13.14 4.56 -22.84
C ALA A 136 12.65 3.56 -23.90
N PHE A 137 11.72 2.66 -23.53
CA PHE A 137 11.22 1.63 -24.45
C PHE A 137 10.09 2.13 -25.35
N MET A 138 9.21 2.99 -24.83
CA MET A 138 8.05 3.47 -25.57
C MET A 138 8.25 4.82 -26.28
N LYS A 139 9.39 5.50 -26.07
CA LYS A 139 9.83 6.73 -26.78
C LYS A 139 8.70 7.73 -27.14
N HIS A 140 8.28 7.72 -28.41
CA HIS A 140 7.29 8.67 -28.94
C HIS A 140 5.93 8.66 -28.25
N PRO A 141 5.25 7.51 -28.06
CA PRO A 141 3.93 7.51 -27.43
C PRO A 141 3.96 7.92 -25.95
N TYR A 142 5.09 7.79 -25.27
CA TYR A 142 5.16 8.11 -23.85
C TYR A 142 4.76 9.55 -23.53
N ASN A 143 5.38 10.53 -24.18
CA ASN A 143 5.10 11.94 -23.89
C ASN A 143 3.73 12.39 -24.41
N SER A 144 3.33 11.96 -25.61
CA SER A 144 2.05 12.35 -26.22
C SER A 144 0.84 11.76 -25.49
N LEU A 145 1.01 10.66 -24.77
CA LEU A 145 -0.05 9.94 -24.04
C LEU A 145 -0.07 10.23 -22.53
N GLY A 146 0.64 11.27 -22.08
CA GLY A 146 0.55 11.78 -20.71
C GLY A 146 1.45 11.07 -19.70
N GLY A 147 2.45 10.30 -20.15
CA GLY A 147 3.51 9.73 -19.28
C GLY A 147 3.04 8.83 -18.14
N GLY A 148 1.77 8.45 -18.11
CA GLY A 148 1.16 7.72 -16.98
C GLY A 148 1.07 8.54 -15.69
N ALA A 149 1.23 9.88 -15.77
CA ALA A 149 1.13 10.77 -14.63
C ALA A 149 -0.30 10.87 -14.09
N ASN A 150 -0.41 11.09 -12.79
CA ASN A 150 -1.68 11.43 -12.14
C ASN A 150 -1.99 12.91 -12.35
N THR A 151 -3.25 13.20 -12.63
CA THR A 151 -3.79 14.56 -12.77
C THR A 151 -5.26 14.55 -12.37
N VAL A 152 -5.79 15.68 -11.93
CA VAL A 152 -7.24 15.81 -11.73
C VAL A 152 -7.92 15.82 -13.10
N ALA A 153 -8.84 14.90 -13.32
CA ALA A 153 -9.53 14.76 -14.60
C ALA A 153 -10.52 15.91 -14.82
N SER A 154 -10.76 16.25 -16.08
CA SER A 154 -11.75 17.29 -16.46
C SER A 154 -13.12 16.95 -15.86
N GLY A 155 -13.78 17.98 -15.30
CA GLY A 155 -15.08 17.84 -14.63
C GLY A 155 -14.99 17.55 -13.12
N TYR A 156 -13.80 17.32 -12.58
CA TYR A 156 -13.57 17.17 -11.14
C TYR A 156 -12.79 18.34 -10.57
N ASN A 157 -12.97 18.61 -9.28
CA ASN A 157 -12.21 19.63 -8.55
C ASN A 157 -11.21 18.98 -7.59
N ASN A 158 -10.29 19.79 -7.06
CA ASN A 158 -9.23 19.34 -6.16
C ASN A 158 -9.77 18.70 -4.87
N GLY A 159 -10.92 19.16 -4.35
CA GLY A 159 -11.57 18.59 -3.19
C GLY A 159 -12.06 17.17 -3.44
N THR A 160 -12.69 16.93 -4.60
CA THR A 160 -13.12 15.59 -5.02
C THR A 160 -11.92 14.67 -5.24
N ALA A 161 -10.88 15.17 -5.90
CA ALA A 161 -9.64 14.42 -6.13
C ALA A 161 -8.95 14.05 -4.81
N LEU A 162 -8.82 15.01 -3.90
CA LEU A 162 -8.26 14.77 -2.57
C LEU A 162 -9.08 13.73 -1.79
N GLY A 163 -10.41 13.83 -1.81
CA GLY A 163 -11.31 12.86 -1.17
C GLY A 163 -11.14 11.45 -1.75
N ALA A 164 -11.02 11.32 -3.08
CA ALA A 164 -10.79 10.04 -3.73
C ALA A 164 -9.46 9.40 -3.31
N GLU A 165 -8.37 10.20 -3.23
CA GLU A 165 -7.06 9.74 -2.78
C GLU A 165 -7.06 9.35 -1.29
N ILE A 166 -7.76 10.11 -0.42
CA ILE A 166 -7.91 9.78 1.00
C ILE A 166 -8.64 8.45 1.17
N ILE A 167 -9.82 8.30 0.56
CA ILE A 167 -10.65 7.10 0.72
C ILE A 167 -9.96 5.89 0.08
N GLY A 168 -9.40 6.05 -1.13
CA GLY A 168 -8.71 4.97 -1.80
C GLY A 168 -7.50 4.46 -1.00
N THR A 169 -6.71 5.36 -0.44
CA THR A 169 -5.57 4.98 0.41
C THR A 169 -6.01 4.41 1.75
N PHE A 170 -7.10 4.93 2.33
CA PHE A 170 -7.68 4.32 3.53
C PHE A 170 -8.03 2.85 3.28
N VAL A 171 -8.73 2.52 2.19
CA VAL A 171 -9.09 1.13 1.84
C VAL A 171 -7.84 0.26 1.70
N LEU A 172 -6.82 0.75 0.98
CA LEU A 172 -5.57 0.03 0.82
C LEU A 172 -4.88 -0.26 2.17
N VAL A 173 -4.61 0.78 2.95
CA VAL A 173 -3.84 0.65 4.21
C VAL A 173 -4.63 -0.11 5.27
N TYR A 174 -5.94 0.08 5.33
CA TYR A 174 -6.84 -0.74 6.15
C TYR A 174 -6.72 -2.23 5.82
N THR A 175 -6.70 -2.57 4.52
CA THR A 175 -6.52 -3.95 4.07
C THR A 175 -5.14 -4.49 4.44
N VAL A 176 -4.07 -3.69 4.27
CA VAL A 176 -2.71 -4.07 4.69
C VAL A 176 -2.69 -4.41 6.18
N PHE A 177 -3.22 -3.55 7.03
CA PHE A 177 -3.30 -3.82 8.47
C PHE A 177 -4.08 -5.09 8.80
N SER A 178 -5.22 -5.28 8.15
CA SER A 178 -6.08 -6.44 8.38
C SER A 178 -5.46 -7.75 7.89
N ALA A 179 -4.76 -7.72 6.75
CA ALA A 179 -4.12 -8.90 6.16
C ALA A 179 -2.82 -9.29 6.87
N THR A 180 -2.15 -8.34 7.53
CA THR A 180 -0.88 -8.56 8.23
C THR A 180 -1.00 -8.52 9.76
N ASP A 181 -2.22 -8.54 10.31
CA ASP A 181 -2.42 -8.51 11.75
C ASP A 181 -1.94 -9.81 12.42
N PRO A 182 -0.92 -9.77 13.30
CA PRO A 182 -0.39 -10.95 13.97
C PRO A 182 -1.45 -11.72 14.80
N LYS A 183 -2.45 -11.00 15.33
CA LYS A 183 -3.55 -11.61 16.08
C LYS A 183 -4.44 -12.51 15.19
N ARG A 184 -4.65 -12.11 13.94
CA ARG A 184 -5.36 -12.96 12.96
C ARG A 184 -4.50 -14.14 12.54
N SER A 185 -3.21 -13.92 12.30
CA SER A 185 -2.25 -14.97 11.97
C SER A 185 -2.13 -16.03 13.05
N ALA A 186 -2.23 -15.64 14.33
CA ALA A 186 -2.21 -16.57 15.45
C ALA A 186 -3.46 -17.46 15.55
N ARG A 187 -4.60 -17.02 14.97
CA ARG A 187 -5.84 -17.79 14.92
C ARG A 187 -5.91 -18.72 13.70
N ASP A 188 -5.35 -18.27 12.59
CA ASP A 188 -5.41 -18.96 11.31
C ASP A 188 -4.06 -18.83 10.60
N SER A 189 -3.36 -19.94 10.47
CA SER A 189 -2.03 -20.01 9.83
C SER A 189 -2.03 -19.69 8.34
N HIS A 190 -3.19 -19.72 7.68
CA HIS A 190 -3.30 -19.41 6.24
C HIS A 190 -3.35 -17.88 5.97
N VAL A 191 -3.72 -17.06 6.96
CA VAL A 191 -3.84 -15.60 6.79
C VAL A 191 -2.55 -14.96 6.30
N PRO A 192 -1.34 -15.25 6.81
CA PRO A 192 -0.10 -14.64 6.31
C PRO A 192 0.21 -15.01 4.87
N VAL A 193 -0.05 -16.26 4.47
CA VAL A 193 0.20 -16.76 3.11
C VAL A 193 -0.72 -16.08 2.11
N LEU A 194 -1.95 -15.79 2.51
CA LEU A 194 -2.95 -15.16 1.66
C LEU A 194 -2.89 -13.63 1.66
N ALA A 195 -2.13 -12.99 2.57
CA ALA A 195 -2.09 -11.54 2.71
C ALA A 195 -1.85 -10.75 1.40
N PRO A 196 -0.97 -11.19 0.47
CA PRO A 196 -0.76 -10.48 -0.78
C PRO A 196 -2.03 -10.37 -1.64
N LEU A 197 -2.89 -11.36 -1.61
CA LEU A 197 -4.09 -11.41 -2.44
C LEU A 197 -5.09 -10.29 -2.10
N PRO A 198 -5.60 -10.14 -0.87
CA PRO A 198 -6.51 -9.04 -0.53
C PRO A 198 -5.87 -7.65 -0.71
N ILE A 199 -4.55 -7.52 -0.50
CA ILE A 199 -3.84 -6.26 -0.72
C ILE A 199 -3.87 -5.88 -2.21
N GLY A 200 -3.55 -6.82 -3.10
CA GLY A 200 -3.66 -6.61 -4.54
C GLY A 200 -5.10 -6.31 -4.99
N PHE A 201 -6.08 -7.02 -4.43
CA PHE A 201 -7.49 -6.76 -4.73
C PHE A 201 -7.96 -5.39 -4.24
N ALA A 202 -7.48 -4.90 -3.09
CA ALA A 202 -7.80 -3.55 -2.63
C ALA A 202 -7.29 -2.50 -3.62
N VAL A 203 -6.06 -2.65 -4.13
CA VAL A 203 -5.52 -1.78 -5.18
C VAL A 203 -6.35 -1.86 -6.45
N PHE A 204 -6.70 -3.06 -6.90
CA PHE A 204 -7.55 -3.28 -8.08
C PHE A 204 -8.90 -2.57 -7.96
N MET A 205 -9.62 -2.78 -6.86
CA MET A 205 -10.95 -2.20 -6.65
C MET A 205 -10.91 -0.67 -6.53
N VAL A 206 -9.90 -0.12 -5.85
CA VAL A 206 -9.71 1.33 -5.76
C VAL A 206 -9.40 1.92 -7.13
N HIS A 207 -8.60 1.26 -7.95
CA HIS A 207 -8.32 1.71 -9.33
C HIS A 207 -9.57 1.74 -10.18
N LEU A 208 -10.45 0.75 -10.09
CA LEU A 208 -11.76 0.78 -10.78
C LEU A 208 -12.58 2.02 -10.42
N ALA A 209 -12.56 2.41 -9.16
CA ALA A 209 -13.34 3.54 -8.67
C ALA A 209 -12.73 4.91 -8.97
N THR A 210 -11.41 5.05 -8.94
CA THR A 210 -10.74 6.36 -8.89
C THR A 210 -9.90 6.70 -10.12
N ILE A 211 -9.65 5.77 -11.05
CA ILE A 211 -9.00 6.10 -12.34
C ILE A 211 -9.73 7.24 -13.06
N PRO A 212 -11.08 7.28 -13.14
CA PRO A 212 -11.78 8.37 -13.83
C PRO A 212 -11.62 9.74 -13.16
N ILE A 213 -11.20 9.81 -11.89
CA ILE A 213 -11.12 11.06 -11.11
C ILE A 213 -9.69 11.60 -11.12
N THR A 214 -8.70 10.76 -10.82
CA THR A 214 -7.31 11.16 -10.59
C THR A 214 -6.28 10.34 -11.38
N GLY A 215 -6.73 9.33 -12.10
CA GLY A 215 -5.84 8.29 -12.61
C GLY A 215 -5.30 7.37 -11.51
N THR A 216 -5.84 7.45 -10.32
CA THR A 216 -5.51 6.73 -9.08
C THR A 216 -4.04 6.87 -8.67
N GLY A 217 -3.79 7.68 -7.67
CA GLY A 217 -2.48 7.80 -7.02
C GLY A 217 -2.34 6.73 -5.95
N ILE A 218 -2.96 6.94 -4.79
CA ILE A 218 -2.93 6.13 -3.54
C ILE A 218 -1.53 5.67 -3.13
N ASN A 219 -0.52 6.16 -3.82
CA ASN A 219 0.89 5.82 -3.64
C ASN A 219 1.75 7.02 -4.06
N PRO A 220 2.30 7.80 -3.11
CA PRO A 220 3.12 8.96 -3.43
C PRO A 220 4.31 8.65 -4.35
N ALA A 221 4.98 7.51 -4.20
CA ALA A 221 6.10 7.13 -5.07
C ALA A 221 5.64 6.89 -6.52
N ARG A 222 4.46 6.28 -6.71
CA ARG A 222 3.84 6.08 -8.03
C ARG A 222 3.57 7.42 -8.73
N SER A 223 2.98 8.34 -8.04
CA SER A 223 2.65 9.66 -8.61
C SER A 223 3.89 10.50 -8.85
N PHE A 224 4.82 10.50 -7.90
CA PHE A 224 6.09 11.23 -7.98
C PHE A 224 6.98 10.73 -9.13
N GLY A 225 7.21 9.41 -9.22
CA GLY A 225 8.04 8.85 -10.29
C GLY A 225 7.50 9.16 -11.69
N ALA A 226 6.19 9.08 -11.87
CA ALA A 226 5.55 9.44 -13.14
C ALA A 226 5.67 10.95 -13.44
N ALA A 227 5.46 11.82 -12.45
CA ALA A 227 5.58 13.26 -12.60
C ALA A 227 7.02 13.69 -12.96
N VAL A 228 8.03 13.13 -12.26
CA VAL A 228 9.45 13.43 -12.52
C VAL A 228 9.86 13.09 -13.96
N ILE A 229 9.49 11.90 -14.45
CA ILE A 229 9.91 11.44 -15.78
C ILE A 229 9.10 12.09 -16.90
N TYR A 230 7.80 12.33 -16.65
CA TYR A 230 6.95 13.02 -17.63
C TYR A 230 7.30 14.51 -17.70
N ASN A 231 7.54 15.14 -16.57
CA ASN A 231 7.96 16.53 -16.37
C ASN A 231 7.14 17.52 -17.19
N ASN A 232 5.83 17.51 -16.98
CA ASN A 232 4.87 18.41 -17.61
C ASN A 232 4.09 19.16 -16.52
N ASP A 233 3.76 20.43 -16.73
CA ASP A 233 3.13 21.30 -15.74
C ASP A 233 1.88 20.67 -15.14
N LYS A 234 1.00 20.06 -15.96
CA LYS A 234 -0.20 19.37 -15.48
C LYS A 234 0.06 18.26 -14.47
N ALA A 235 1.25 17.63 -14.49
CA ALA A 235 1.61 16.62 -13.52
C ALA A 235 2.06 17.23 -12.19
N TRP A 236 2.41 18.51 -12.18
CA TRP A 236 2.89 19.23 -10.99
C TRP A 236 1.83 20.14 -10.36
N ASP A 237 0.88 20.69 -11.14
CA ASP A 237 -0.13 21.65 -10.67
C ASP A 237 -0.85 21.17 -9.41
N ASP A 238 -1.33 19.92 -9.41
CA ASP A 238 -2.08 19.32 -8.31
C ASP A 238 -1.32 18.18 -7.62
N HIS A 239 0.00 18.11 -7.79
CA HIS A 239 0.83 16.99 -7.30
C HIS A 239 0.75 16.80 -5.78
N TRP A 240 0.52 17.85 -5.03
CA TRP A 240 0.35 17.81 -3.58
C TRP A 240 -0.80 16.89 -3.14
N ILE A 241 -1.86 16.75 -3.94
CA ILE A 241 -3.01 15.87 -3.68
C ILE A 241 -2.54 14.42 -3.50
N PHE A 242 -1.58 14.00 -4.33
CA PHE A 242 -1.05 12.62 -4.35
C PHE A 242 -0.03 12.32 -3.25
N TRP A 243 0.23 13.30 -2.38
CA TRP A 243 0.97 13.14 -1.13
C TRP A 243 0.05 13.29 0.07
N VAL A 244 -0.66 14.39 0.15
CA VAL A 244 -1.54 14.71 1.27
C VAL A 244 -2.67 13.70 1.38
N GLY A 245 -3.37 13.41 0.28
CA GLY A 245 -4.46 12.45 0.26
C GLY A 245 -4.05 11.07 0.79
N PRO A 246 -3.02 10.43 0.21
CA PRO A 246 -2.52 9.16 0.70
C PRO A 246 -2.04 9.16 2.14
N PHE A 247 -1.35 10.19 2.62
CA PHE A 247 -0.91 10.24 4.02
C PHE A 247 -2.09 10.41 4.98
N VAL A 248 -3.09 11.23 4.66
CA VAL A 248 -4.30 11.37 5.47
C VAL A 248 -5.11 10.07 5.49
N GLY A 249 -5.25 9.39 4.35
CA GLY A 249 -5.92 8.10 4.25
C GLY A 249 -5.21 7.02 5.08
N ALA A 250 -3.87 6.97 5.02
CA ALA A 250 -3.07 6.04 5.82
C ALA A 250 -3.15 6.32 7.33
N LEU A 251 -3.15 7.60 7.74
CA LEU A 251 -3.35 8.00 9.13
C LEU A 251 -4.72 7.55 9.64
N ALA A 252 -5.77 7.81 8.87
CA ALA A 252 -7.13 7.39 9.24
C ALA A 252 -7.24 5.86 9.36
N ALA A 253 -6.62 5.10 8.44
CA ALA A 253 -6.59 3.64 8.50
C ALA A 253 -5.83 3.13 9.74
N ALA A 254 -4.69 3.75 10.08
CA ALA A 254 -3.92 3.40 11.28
C ALA A 254 -4.73 3.64 12.55
N ILE A 255 -5.40 4.78 12.66
CA ILE A 255 -6.28 5.11 13.80
C ILE A 255 -7.43 4.09 13.89
N TYR A 256 -8.13 3.85 12.78
CA TYR A 256 -9.25 2.92 12.75
C TYR A 256 -8.82 1.50 13.15
N HIS A 257 -7.71 1.00 12.60
CA HIS A 257 -7.21 -0.33 12.93
C HIS A 257 -6.81 -0.45 14.40
N GLN A 258 -6.05 0.51 14.93
CA GLN A 258 -5.50 0.43 16.29
C GLN A 258 -6.60 0.59 17.36
N TYR A 259 -7.52 1.53 17.19
CA TYR A 259 -8.49 1.89 18.22
C TYR A 259 -9.85 1.20 18.05
N ILE A 260 -10.24 0.84 16.83
CA ILE A 260 -11.54 0.23 16.60
C ILE A 260 -11.41 -1.29 16.41
N LEU A 261 -10.54 -1.75 15.50
CA LEU A 261 -10.51 -3.18 15.16
C LEU A 261 -9.72 -4.02 16.15
N ARG A 262 -8.62 -3.55 16.67
CA ARG A 262 -7.80 -4.33 17.63
C ARG A 262 -8.38 -4.39 19.02
N ALA A 263 -9.39 -3.58 19.34
CA ALA A 263 -10.12 -3.59 20.61
C ALA A 263 -9.24 -3.49 21.87
N ALA A 264 -7.97 -3.13 21.76
CA ALA A 264 -7.11 -2.86 22.91
C ALA A 264 -7.65 -1.69 23.74
N ALA A 265 -8.27 -0.69 23.06
CA ALA A 265 -8.96 0.42 23.73
C ALA A 265 -10.25 -0.02 24.44
N ILE A 266 -10.97 -1.04 23.94
CA ILE A 266 -12.18 -1.55 24.59
C ILE A 266 -11.85 -2.30 25.87
N LYS A 267 -10.70 -2.98 25.97
CA LYS A 267 -10.22 -3.54 27.24
C LYS A 267 -9.92 -2.45 28.27
N ALA A 268 -9.33 -1.33 27.85
CA ALA A 268 -9.11 -0.17 28.72
C ALA A 268 -10.44 0.45 29.18
N LEU A 269 -11.41 0.64 28.27
CA LEU A 269 -12.76 1.13 28.59
C LEU A 269 -13.57 0.12 29.42
N GLY A 270 -13.41 -1.17 29.18
CA GLY A 270 -14.03 -2.24 29.97
C GLY A 270 -13.49 -2.31 31.39
N SER A 271 -12.20 -1.99 31.60
CA SER A 271 -11.59 -1.87 32.93
C SER A 271 -12.18 -0.72 33.77
N PHE A 272 -12.68 0.34 33.13
CA PHE A 272 -13.41 1.40 33.83
C PHE A 272 -14.86 1.04 34.18
N ARG A 273 -15.40 -0.06 33.61
CA ARG A 273 -16.78 -0.52 33.84
C ARG A 273 -16.89 -1.66 34.84
N SER A 274 -15.83 -2.39 35.13
CA SER A 274 -15.79 -3.36 36.21
C SER A 274 -15.45 -2.64 37.52
N ASN A 275 -16.44 -1.97 38.08
CA ASN A 275 -16.41 -1.62 39.50
C ASN A 275 -16.60 -2.95 40.26
N PRO A 276 -15.67 -3.41 41.10
CA PRO A 276 -15.93 -4.54 41.97
C PRO A 276 -16.88 -4.04 43.08
N THR A 277 -18.15 -4.23 42.88
CA THR A 277 -19.05 -4.21 43.99
C THR A 277 -19.16 -5.63 44.51
N ASN A 278 -18.56 -5.81 45.69
CA ASN A 278 -18.64 -6.92 46.67
C ASN A 278 -17.77 -8.13 46.37
#